data_9a724ff8731874b4578f8f60ccb955df
#
_entry.id   9a724ff8731874b4578f8f60ccb955df
#
_cell.length_a   1.000
_cell.length_b   1.000
_cell.length_c   1.000
_cell.angle_alpha   90.00
_cell.angle_beta   90.00
_cell.angle_gamma   90.00
#
_symmetry.space_group_name_H-M   'P 1'
#
loop_
_entity.id
_entity.type
_entity.pdbx_description
1 polymer ?
#
loop_
_entity_poly.entity_id
_entity_poly.type
_entity_poly.pdbx_seq_one_letter_code
_entity_poly.pdbx_strand_id
1 'polypeptide(L)'
;MKADTLARLQTERAAQRPVVLLTRLSDGAQHLWPQEALPGALAEAARDALGSEKAATVTLDGEAWFIHPHNPPLRMIVVGAVHIAQAMAPMAAPLGFEMIVVDPRRAFATEERLPGV
;
A
#
# COMPACT_ATOMS: atom_id res chain seq x y z
N MET A 1 -14.30 -11.19 7.81
CA MET A 1 -12.95 -10.89 8.34
C MET A 1 -13.00 -10.84 9.85
N LYS A 2 -12.07 -11.49 10.53
CA LYS A 2 -12.00 -11.42 11.99
C LYS A 2 -11.47 -10.05 12.42
N ALA A 3 -11.93 -9.56 13.58
CA ALA A 3 -11.50 -8.27 14.11
C ALA A 3 -9.98 -8.19 14.33
N ASP A 4 -9.36 -9.29 14.77
CA ASP A 4 -7.91 -9.38 14.95
C ASP A 4 -7.16 -9.21 13.62
N THR A 5 -7.60 -9.88 12.56
CA THR A 5 -7.01 -9.76 11.23
C THR A 5 -7.12 -8.32 10.71
N LEU A 6 -8.27 -7.69 10.88
CA LEU A 6 -8.47 -6.30 10.47
C LEU A 6 -7.55 -5.36 11.25
N ALA A 7 -7.43 -5.54 12.56
CA ALA A 7 -6.56 -4.70 13.38
C ALA A 7 -5.10 -4.81 12.96
N ARG A 8 -4.62 -6.03 12.69
CA ARG A 8 -3.26 -6.28 12.20
C ARG A 8 -3.02 -5.65 10.83
N LEU A 9 -3.99 -5.78 9.92
CA LEU A 9 -3.91 -5.18 8.59
C LEU A 9 -3.82 -3.65 8.69
N GLN A 10 -4.66 -3.03 9.50
CA GLN A 10 -4.65 -1.57 9.68
C GLN A 10 -3.34 -1.08 10.32
N THR A 11 -2.77 -1.85 11.25
CA THR A 11 -1.46 -1.53 11.85
C THR A 11 -0.36 -1.52 10.80
N GLU A 12 -0.33 -2.53 9.94
CA GLU A 12 0.67 -2.60 8.87
C GLU A 12 0.51 -1.47 7.85
N ARG A 13 -0.73 -1.13 7.49
CA ARG A 13 -1.01 -0.03 6.58
C ARG A 13 -0.62 1.32 7.18
N ALA A 14 -0.91 1.55 8.45
CA ALA A 14 -0.53 2.78 9.15
C ALA A 14 0.99 2.94 9.23
N ALA A 15 1.73 1.84 9.36
CA ALA A 15 3.18 1.83 9.35
C ALA A 15 3.77 1.92 7.93
N GLN A 16 2.92 1.99 6.90
CA GLN A 16 3.31 2.01 5.48
C GLN A 16 4.17 0.82 5.07
N ARG A 17 3.90 -0.34 5.64
CA ARG A 17 4.53 -1.61 5.25
C ARG A 17 3.65 -2.34 4.24
N PRO A 18 4.23 -2.91 3.17
CA PRO A 18 3.45 -3.72 2.24
C PRO A 18 2.93 -4.97 2.94
N VAL A 19 1.68 -5.32 2.67
CA VAL A 19 1.03 -6.48 3.25
C VAL A 19 0.08 -7.10 2.24
N VAL A 20 -0.03 -8.42 2.24
CA VAL A 20 -0.98 -9.15 1.41
C VAL A 20 -1.97 -9.87 2.33
N LEU A 21 -3.26 -9.66 2.07
CA LEU A 21 -4.32 -10.41 2.72
C LEU A 21 -4.70 -11.58 1.81
N LEU A 22 -4.52 -12.79 2.32
CA LEU A 22 -4.87 -14.02 1.60
C LEU A 22 -6.12 -14.62 2.26
N THR A 23 -7.15 -14.85 1.47
CA THR A 23 -8.40 -15.43 1.94
C THR A 23 -8.66 -16.75 1.23
N ARG A 24 -8.76 -17.85 1.98
CA ARG A 24 -9.18 -19.13 1.42
C ARG A 24 -10.69 -19.09 1.21
N LEU A 25 -11.14 -19.30 -0.01
CA LEU A 25 -12.55 -19.12 -0.36
C LEU A 25 -13.45 -20.21 0.16
N SER A 26 -12.92 -21.42 0.44
CA SER A 26 -13.72 -22.53 0.92
C SER A 26 -14.30 -22.31 2.33
N ASP A 27 -13.55 -21.67 3.23
CA ASP A 27 -13.91 -21.47 4.63
C ASP A 27 -13.73 -20.06 5.16
N GLY A 28 -13.19 -19.14 4.34
CA GLY A 28 -12.92 -17.76 4.74
C GLY A 28 -11.70 -17.58 5.64
N ALA A 29 -10.88 -18.59 5.81
CA ALA A 29 -9.65 -18.48 6.58
C ALA A 29 -8.72 -17.43 5.96
N GLN A 30 -8.14 -16.56 6.79
CA GLN A 30 -7.33 -15.44 6.33
C GLN A 30 -5.94 -15.45 6.93
N HIS A 31 -4.97 -15.01 6.14
CA HIS A 31 -3.58 -14.86 6.53
C HIS A 31 -3.03 -13.54 6.04
N LEU A 32 -2.05 -13.01 6.74
CA LEU A 32 -1.31 -11.81 6.34
C LEU A 32 0.13 -12.18 6.06
N TRP A 33 0.62 -11.82 4.88
CA TRP A 33 1.99 -12.08 4.46
C TRP A 33 2.71 -10.73 4.24
N PRO A 34 3.98 -10.55 4.60
CA PRO A 34 4.94 -11.53 5.13
C PRO A 34 4.89 -11.75 6.65
N GLN A 35 3.92 -11.19 7.35
CA GLN A 35 3.82 -11.25 8.81
C GLN A 35 3.65 -12.69 9.32
N GLU A 36 2.97 -13.54 8.54
CA GLU A 36 2.84 -14.96 8.82
C GLU A 36 3.69 -15.77 7.85
N ALA A 37 4.28 -16.86 8.34
CA ALA A 37 4.99 -17.81 7.49
C ALA A 37 3.97 -18.64 6.71
N LEU A 38 4.10 -18.69 5.39
CA LEU A 38 3.20 -19.43 4.50
C LEU A 38 3.95 -20.48 3.69
N PRO A 39 3.26 -21.56 3.23
CA PRO A 39 3.84 -22.49 2.27
C PRO A 39 4.40 -21.77 1.04
N GLY A 40 5.45 -22.33 0.44
CA GLY A 40 6.19 -21.65 -0.64
C GLY A 40 5.34 -21.16 -1.80
N ALA A 41 4.35 -21.97 -2.23
CA ALA A 41 3.46 -21.57 -3.34
C ALA A 41 2.58 -20.38 -2.99
N LEU A 42 2.04 -20.32 -1.76
CA LEU A 42 1.26 -19.16 -1.30
C LEU A 42 2.13 -17.92 -1.13
N ALA A 43 3.31 -18.08 -0.56
CA ALA A 43 4.25 -16.97 -0.40
C ALA A 43 4.67 -16.39 -1.76
N GLU A 44 4.89 -17.24 -2.75
CA GLU A 44 5.21 -16.81 -4.10
C GLU A 44 4.05 -16.02 -4.74
N ALA A 45 2.81 -16.52 -4.61
CA ALA A 45 1.63 -15.84 -5.09
C ALA A 45 1.46 -14.48 -4.42
N ALA A 46 1.71 -14.38 -3.12
CA ALA A 46 1.66 -13.13 -2.38
C ALA A 46 2.73 -12.13 -2.89
N ARG A 47 3.93 -12.60 -3.11
CA ARG A 47 5.03 -11.78 -3.63
C ARG A 47 4.71 -11.24 -5.03
N ASP A 48 4.16 -12.09 -5.90
CA ASP A 48 3.77 -11.69 -7.24
C ASP A 48 2.66 -10.63 -7.21
N ALA A 49 1.69 -10.77 -6.31
CA ALA A 49 0.62 -9.80 -6.14
C ALA A 49 1.16 -8.44 -5.67
N LEU A 50 2.13 -8.41 -4.76
CA LEU A 50 2.77 -7.15 -4.36
C LEU A 50 3.48 -6.49 -5.52
N GLY A 51 4.18 -7.26 -6.34
CA GLY A 51 4.91 -6.73 -7.49
C GLY A 51 3.99 -6.19 -8.57
N SER A 52 2.86 -6.84 -8.84
CA SER A 52 1.88 -6.40 -9.84
C SER A 52 0.89 -5.35 -9.32
N GLU A 53 0.78 -5.21 -7.99
CA GLU A 53 -0.19 -4.34 -7.31
C GLU A 53 -1.65 -4.67 -7.65
N LYS A 54 -1.93 -5.91 -8.04
CA LYS A 54 -3.27 -6.36 -8.45
C LYS A 54 -3.74 -7.51 -7.59
N ALA A 55 -5.02 -7.44 -7.17
CA ALA A 55 -5.69 -8.56 -6.56
C ALA A 55 -5.93 -9.67 -7.59
N ALA A 56 -5.85 -10.91 -7.16
CA ALA A 56 -6.05 -12.06 -8.03
C ALA A 56 -6.65 -13.23 -7.26
N THR A 57 -7.36 -14.10 -7.95
CA THR A 57 -7.78 -15.39 -7.41
C THR A 57 -6.91 -16.48 -8.02
N VAL A 58 -6.29 -17.29 -7.18
CA VAL A 58 -5.43 -18.40 -7.61
C VAL A 58 -5.92 -19.70 -7.01
N THR A 59 -5.65 -20.83 -7.69
CA THR A 59 -5.96 -22.16 -7.19
C THR A 59 -4.64 -22.87 -6.88
N LEU A 60 -4.46 -23.30 -5.63
CA LEU A 60 -3.28 -24.00 -5.16
C LEU A 60 -3.72 -25.25 -4.38
N ASP A 61 -3.22 -26.41 -4.78
CA ASP A 61 -3.56 -27.70 -4.17
C ASP A 61 -5.07 -27.96 -4.06
N GLY A 62 -5.83 -27.57 -5.11
CA GLY A 62 -7.27 -27.70 -5.16
C GLY A 62 -8.05 -26.66 -4.36
N GLU A 63 -7.39 -25.74 -3.69
CA GLU A 63 -8.01 -24.67 -2.92
C GLU A 63 -7.92 -23.32 -3.66
N ALA A 64 -9.04 -22.59 -3.71
CA ALA A 64 -9.06 -21.25 -4.28
C ALA A 64 -8.73 -20.23 -3.21
N TRP A 65 -7.83 -19.31 -3.56
CA TRP A 65 -7.40 -18.22 -2.68
C TRP A 65 -7.59 -16.88 -3.36
N PHE A 66 -8.14 -15.93 -2.63
CA PHE A 66 -8.16 -14.53 -3.03
C PHE A 66 -6.93 -13.84 -2.45
N ILE A 67 -6.09 -13.30 -3.31
CA ILE A 67 -4.83 -12.66 -2.96
C ILE A 67 -5.00 -11.15 -3.14
N HIS A 68 -4.99 -10.40 -2.05
CA HIS A 68 -5.26 -8.97 -2.07
C HIS A 68 -4.06 -8.18 -1.53
N PRO A 69 -3.24 -7.56 -2.41
CA PRO A 69 -2.11 -6.76 -1.97
C PRO A 69 -2.57 -5.39 -1.47
N HIS A 70 -1.94 -4.94 -0.40
CA HIS A 70 -2.07 -3.58 0.13
C HIS A 70 -0.68 -2.94 0.10
N ASN A 71 -0.39 -2.26 -0.99
CA ASN A 71 0.87 -1.54 -1.15
C ASN A 71 0.76 -0.15 -0.51
N PRO A 72 1.83 0.35 0.15
CA PRO A 72 1.85 1.74 0.58
C PRO A 72 1.81 2.65 -0.64
N PRO A 73 1.28 3.89 -0.48
CA PRO A 73 1.27 4.85 -1.60
C PRO A 73 2.70 5.15 -2.06
N LEU A 74 2.85 5.34 -3.35
CA LEU A 74 4.12 5.78 -3.92
C LEU A 74 4.41 7.21 -3.45
N ARG A 75 5.68 7.48 -3.14
CA ARG A 75 6.10 8.80 -2.72
C ARG A 75 6.63 9.58 -3.91
N MET A 76 6.16 10.82 -4.04
CA MET A 76 6.68 11.77 -5.00
C MET A 76 7.46 12.84 -4.24
N ILE A 77 8.77 12.88 -4.44
CA ILE A 77 9.64 13.84 -3.75
C ILE A 77 9.96 14.97 -4.72
N VAL A 78 9.59 16.20 -4.36
CA VAL A 78 9.84 17.41 -5.16
C VAL A 78 10.84 18.27 -4.41
N VAL A 79 11.96 18.59 -5.03
CA VAL A 79 13.03 19.38 -4.42
C VAL A 79 13.05 20.78 -5.05
N GLY A 80 12.83 21.81 -4.24
CA GLY A 80 13.02 23.22 -4.63
C GLY A 80 12.01 23.81 -5.60
N ALA A 81 11.10 23.05 -6.17
CA ALA A 81 10.17 23.51 -7.20
C ALA A 81 8.76 23.77 -6.64
N VAL A 82 8.62 24.67 -5.67
CA VAL A 82 7.36 24.88 -4.93
C VAL A 82 6.20 25.28 -5.84
N HIS A 83 6.41 26.16 -6.82
CA HIS A 83 5.35 26.57 -7.75
C HIS A 83 4.82 25.40 -8.57
N ILE A 84 5.70 24.52 -9.04
CA ILE A 84 5.33 23.30 -9.75
C ILE A 84 4.63 22.34 -8.80
N ALA A 85 5.14 22.17 -7.58
CA ALA A 85 4.54 21.33 -6.56
C ALA A 85 3.12 21.79 -6.20
N GLN A 86 2.87 23.11 -6.10
CA GLN A 86 1.54 23.67 -5.86
C GLN A 86 0.54 23.26 -6.96
N ALA A 87 0.98 23.23 -8.21
CA ALA A 87 0.13 22.78 -9.33
C ALA A 87 -0.07 21.27 -9.32
N MET A 88 0.92 20.50 -8.91
CA MET A 88 0.89 19.03 -8.91
C MET A 88 0.16 18.44 -7.70
N ALA A 89 0.19 19.10 -6.54
CA ALA A 89 -0.35 18.57 -5.29
C ALA A 89 -1.82 18.13 -5.42
N PRO A 90 -2.74 18.89 -6.04
CA PRO A 90 -4.12 18.46 -6.20
C PRO A 90 -4.29 17.21 -7.06
N MET A 91 -3.30 16.88 -7.89
CA MET A 91 -3.34 15.72 -8.78
C MET A 91 -2.69 14.48 -8.18
N ALA A 92 -1.76 14.65 -7.26
CA ALA A 92 -0.97 13.55 -6.70
C ALA A 92 -1.80 12.59 -5.84
N ALA A 93 -2.58 13.12 -4.91
CA ALA A 93 -3.38 12.30 -3.99
C ALA A 93 -4.42 11.44 -4.72
N PRO A 94 -5.22 11.95 -5.69
CA PRO A 94 -6.15 11.11 -6.45
C PRO A 94 -5.46 9.99 -7.24
N LEU A 95 -4.19 10.17 -7.61
CA LEU A 95 -3.41 9.15 -8.32
C LEU A 95 -2.71 8.17 -7.38
N GLY A 96 -2.90 8.31 -6.07
CA GLY A 96 -2.30 7.42 -5.08
C GLY A 96 -0.86 7.76 -4.70
N PHE A 97 -0.39 8.98 -5.00
CA PHE A 97 0.94 9.44 -4.61
C PHE A 97 0.89 10.25 -3.31
N GLU A 98 1.86 10.00 -2.44
CA GLU A 98 2.16 10.86 -1.31
C GLU A 98 3.25 11.84 -1.75
N MET A 99 2.93 13.14 -1.80
CA MET A 99 3.89 14.16 -2.21
C MET A 99 4.66 14.69 -1.00
N ILE A 100 5.99 14.74 -1.14
CA ILE A 100 6.90 15.31 -0.17
C ILE A 100 7.67 16.42 -0.86
N VAL A 101 7.61 17.63 -0.32
CA VAL A 101 8.34 18.78 -0.86
C VAL A 101 9.48 19.14 0.06
N VAL A 102 10.67 19.23 -0.51
CA VAL A 102 11.90 19.63 0.19
C VAL A 102 12.39 20.92 -0.41
N ASP A 103 12.37 22.01 0.37
CA ASP A 103 12.90 23.30 -0.05
C ASP A 103 13.71 23.89 1.12
N PRO A 104 14.96 24.30 0.90
CA PRO A 104 15.79 24.93 1.95
C PRO A 104 15.24 26.29 2.36
N ARG A 105 14.37 26.92 1.56
CA ARG A 105 13.75 28.22 1.85
C ARG A 105 12.42 28.00 2.57
N ARG A 106 12.42 28.11 3.89
CA ARG A 106 11.24 27.85 4.74
C ARG A 106 9.98 28.62 4.32
N ALA A 107 10.13 29.82 3.77
CA ALA A 107 9.02 30.66 3.36
C ALA A 107 8.20 30.07 2.20
N PHE A 108 8.74 29.09 1.47
CA PHE A 108 8.11 28.52 0.29
C PHE A 108 7.46 27.16 0.53
N ALA A 109 7.99 26.36 1.48
CA ALA A 109 7.46 25.02 1.77
C ALA A 109 6.57 25.07 3.02
N THR A 110 5.41 25.72 2.94
CA THR A 110 4.46 25.86 4.04
C THR A 110 3.16 25.13 3.76
N GLU A 111 2.41 24.79 4.82
CA GLU A 111 1.09 24.17 4.68
C GLU A 111 0.10 25.06 3.93
N GLU A 112 0.22 26.39 4.05
CA GLU A 112 -0.65 27.34 3.35
C GLU A 112 -0.48 27.24 1.84
N ARG A 113 0.75 27.06 1.36
CA ARG A 113 1.07 26.93 -0.07
C ARG A 113 0.87 25.51 -0.57
N LEU A 114 1.06 24.51 0.28
CA LEU A 114 1.07 23.10 -0.07
C LEU A 114 0.18 22.29 0.89
N PRO A 115 -1.14 22.56 0.91
CA PRO A 115 -2.03 21.84 1.80
C PRO A 115 -2.04 20.33 1.48
N GLY A 116 -1.92 19.49 2.51
CA GLY A 116 -1.94 18.05 2.38
C GLY A 116 -0.65 17.42 1.87
N VAL A 117 0.44 18.17 1.81
CA VAL A 117 1.76 17.68 1.35
C VAL A 117 2.74 17.50 2.51
#